data_876d4dbb9cdc028c63a76e3efd15bdc9
#
_entry.id   876d4dbb9cdc028c63a76e3efd15bdc9
#
_cell.length_a   1.000
_cell.length_b   1.000
_cell.length_c   1.000
_cell.angle_alpha   90.00
_cell.angle_beta   90.00
_cell.angle_gamma   90.00
#
_symmetry.space_group_name_H-M   'P 1'
#
loop_
_entity.id
_entity.type
_entity.pdbx_description
1 polymer ?
#
loop_
_entity_poly.entity_id
_entity_poly.type
_entity_poly.pdbx_seq_one_letter_code
_entity_poly.pdbx_strand_id
1 'polypeptide(L)'
;IYPHKWYNPFPKFRFSERPDTAAASILEGNIVILVDNSPSAMILPSSVFDIIEEADDYYFPPITGTYLRLSRMVISLLTLLLTPVWLLFMQNPEYIPSWLEFIQLSDPSHVPLIWQLLILEFAIDGLRLAAVNTPSMLTTPLSVIAGIVLGEYSVQSGWFNSETMLYMAFVTVANYSQASYELGYALKFMRVIILILTALFNLWGFLAGVVLSACFIIFNKTIAGKSYIYPLIPFCWSEVKKRFLRTRLPHQEKNSSAG
;
A
#
# COMPACT_ATOMS: atom_id res chain seq x y z
N ILE A 1 18.93 2.28 17.47
CA ILE A 1 17.53 2.63 17.15
C ILE A 1 17.55 4.01 16.49
N TYR A 2 17.10 4.09 15.24
CA TYR A 2 17.04 5.35 14.51
C TYR A 2 15.82 6.17 14.98
N PRO A 3 15.97 7.48 15.30
CA PRO A 3 14.84 8.29 15.72
C PRO A 3 13.89 8.52 14.54
N HIS A 4 12.74 7.85 14.56
CA HIS A 4 11.65 8.13 13.62
C HIS A 4 11.06 9.51 13.89
N LYS A 5 10.78 10.27 12.83
CA LYS A 5 10.01 11.50 12.97
C LYS A 5 8.56 11.10 13.29
N TRP A 6 8.05 11.50 14.45
CA TRP A 6 6.73 11.11 14.96
C TRP A 6 5.56 11.41 14.00
N TYR A 7 5.74 12.38 13.09
CA TYR A 7 4.70 12.81 12.15
C TYR A 7 4.76 12.09 10.78
N ASN A 8 5.80 11.30 10.50
CA ASN A 8 5.95 10.62 9.21
C ASN A 8 5.71 9.11 9.38
N PRO A 9 4.60 8.57 8.81
CA PRO A 9 4.25 7.18 8.97
C PRO A 9 5.01 6.23 8.03
N PHE A 10 5.76 6.76 7.05
CA PHE A 10 6.44 5.92 6.06
C PHE A 10 7.66 5.19 6.65
N PRO A 11 7.76 3.85 6.44
CA PRO A 11 8.86 3.03 6.92
C PRO A 11 10.19 3.43 6.27
N LYS A 12 11.28 3.28 7.01
CA LYS A 12 12.65 3.55 6.54
C LYS A 12 13.51 2.29 6.44
N PHE A 13 13.00 1.20 6.93
CA PHE A 13 13.62 -0.10 6.93
C PHE A 13 12.72 -1.09 6.20
N ARG A 14 13.34 -2.09 5.61
CA ARG A 14 12.65 -3.27 5.13
C ARG A 14 12.97 -4.42 6.07
N PHE A 15 11.97 -5.15 6.48
CA PHE A 15 12.14 -6.37 7.25
C PHE A 15 11.80 -7.58 6.37
N SER A 16 12.55 -8.66 6.53
CA SER A 16 12.27 -9.92 5.85
C SER A 16 12.62 -11.10 6.75
N GLU A 17 11.74 -12.08 6.78
CA GLU A 17 11.96 -13.36 7.45
C GLU A 17 12.56 -14.40 6.49
N ARG A 18 12.73 -14.02 5.23
CA ARG A 18 13.22 -14.89 4.16
C ARG A 18 14.73 -14.71 3.95
N PRO A 19 15.52 -15.79 4.12
CA PRO A 19 16.97 -15.74 3.91
C PRO A 19 17.38 -15.39 2.47
N ASP A 20 16.59 -15.82 1.48
CA ASP A 20 16.81 -15.54 0.07
C ASP A 20 16.67 -14.04 -0.24
N THR A 21 15.68 -13.38 0.35
CA THR A 21 15.50 -11.93 0.25
C THR A 21 16.68 -11.18 0.84
N ALA A 22 17.17 -11.62 2.00
CA ALA A 22 18.33 -11.03 2.64
C ALA A 22 19.59 -11.20 1.77
N ALA A 23 19.80 -12.39 1.22
CA ALA A 23 20.92 -12.67 0.32
C ALA A 23 20.87 -11.83 -0.97
N ALA A 24 19.70 -11.75 -1.62
CA ALA A 24 19.51 -10.93 -2.81
C ALA A 24 19.80 -9.44 -2.51
N SER A 25 19.35 -8.94 -1.37
CA SER A 25 19.59 -7.56 -0.95
C SER A 25 21.07 -7.26 -0.73
N ILE A 26 21.84 -8.20 -0.18
CA ILE A 26 23.30 -8.07 -0.05
C ILE A 26 23.97 -7.99 -1.44
N LEU A 27 23.53 -8.82 -2.39
CA LEU A 27 24.06 -8.80 -3.75
C LEU A 27 23.75 -7.49 -4.48
N GLU A 28 22.66 -6.82 -4.11
CA GLU A 28 22.28 -5.49 -4.61
C GLU A 28 23.05 -4.34 -3.92
N GLY A 29 23.88 -4.64 -2.93
CA GLY A 29 24.71 -3.68 -2.20
C GLY A 29 24.03 -3.07 -0.96
N ASN A 30 22.94 -3.67 -0.48
CA ASN A 30 22.30 -3.28 0.78
C ASN A 30 23.03 -3.90 1.99
N ILE A 31 22.87 -3.26 3.14
CA ILE A 31 23.35 -3.78 4.42
C ILE A 31 22.22 -4.58 5.06
N VAL A 32 22.50 -5.79 5.47
CA VAL A 32 21.55 -6.66 6.18
C VAL A 32 22.02 -6.83 7.61
N ILE A 33 21.17 -6.51 8.56
CA ILE A 33 21.42 -6.66 10.00
C ILE A 33 20.62 -7.84 10.52
N LEU A 34 21.32 -8.84 11.02
CA LEU A 34 20.76 -9.99 11.72
C LEU A 34 20.98 -9.79 13.22
N VAL A 35 19.94 -9.95 14.00
CA VAL A 35 19.98 -9.83 15.45
C VAL A 35 19.61 -11.18 16.04
N ASP A 36 20.39 -11.66 16.99
CA ASP A 36 20.10 -12.91 17.69
C ASP A 36 18.74 -12.86 18.37
N ASN A 37 18.00 -13.96 18.35
CA ASN A 37 16.63 -14.08 18.82
C ASN A 37 15.60 -13.17 18.11
N SER A 38 15.93 -12.62 16.93
CA SER A 38 14.98 -11.89 16.09
C SER A 38 14.53 -12.76 14.91
N PRO A 39 13.20 -12.87 14.65
CA PRO A 39 12.72 -13.69 13.55
C PRO A 39 12.99 -13.08 12.17
N SER A 40 13.30 -11.80 12.10
CA SER A 40 13.45 -11.08 10.83
C SER A 40 14.78 -10.34 10.71
N ALA A 41 15.32 -10.32 9.50
CA ALA A 41 16.47 -9.52 9.12
C ALA A 41 16.03 -8.09 8.76
N MET A 42 16.83 -7.10 9.16
CA MET A 42 16.61 -5.70 8.81
C MET A 42 17.51 -5.33 7.62
N ILE A 43 16.91 -4.76 6.57
CA ILE A 43 17.56 -4.38 5.33
C ILE A 43 17.58 -2.86 5.21
N LEU A 44 18.76 -2.29 4.94
CA LEU A 44 18.97 -0.85 4.78
C LEU A 44 20.11 -0.55 3.77
N PRO A 45 20.12 0.63 3.12
CA PRO A 45 19.04 1.63 3.08
C PRO A 45 17.89 1.14 2.20
N SER A 46 16.65 1.46 2.56
CA SER A 46 15.48 1.07 1.79
C SER A 46 14.75 2.31 1.26
N SER A 47 14.50 2.34 -0.05
CA SER A 47 13.60 3.30 -0.71
C SER A 47 12.15 2.77 -0.68
N VAL A 48 11.19 3.60 -1.07
CA VAL A 48 9.79 3.14 -1.19
C VAL A 48 9.66 1.97 -2.18
N PHE A 49 10.43 1.99 -3.26
CA PHE A 49 10.43 0.92 -4.26
C PHE A 49 10.97 -0.40 -3.71
N ASP A 50 12.04 -0.36 -2.89
CA ASP A 50 12.59 -1.55 -2.24
C ASP A 50 11.59 -2.19 -1.26
N ILE A 51 10.73 -1.38 -0.64
CA ILE A 51 9.71 -1.85 0.30
C ILE A 51 8.52 -2.48 -0.43
N ILE A 52 8.20 -2.02 -1.64
CA ILE A 52 7.12 -2.59 -2.49
C ILE A 52 7.58 -3.88 -3.18
N GLU A 53 8.88 -4.02 -3.49
CA GLU A 53 9.44 -5.20 -4.13
C GLU A 53 9.42 -6.43 -3.23
N GLU A 54 9.23 -7.58 -3.84
CA GLU A 54 9.31 -8.88 -3.17
C GLU A 54 10.34 -9.78 -3.86
N ALA A 55 10.99 -10.66 -3.09
CA ALA A 55 12.02 -11.55 -3.63
C ALA A 55 11.47 -12.52 -4.69
N ASP A 56 10.20 -12.88 -4.60
CA ASP A 56 9.55 -13.77 -5.56
C ASP A 56 9.58 -13.23 -6.99
N ASP A 57 9.67 -11.90 -7.17
CA ASP A 57 9.79 -11.28 -8.49
C ASP A 57 11.06 -11.74 -9.23
N TYR A 58 12.09 -12.17 -8.52
CA TYR A 58 13.34 -12.64 -9.08
C TYR A 58 13.29 -14.11 -9.55
N TYR A 59 12.37 -14.90 -9.02
CA TYR A 59 12.24 -16.31 -9.39
C TYR A 59 11.43 -16.52 -10.66
N PHE A 60 10.56 -15.58 -11.02
CA PHE A 60 9.74 -15.65 -12.21
C PHE A 60 10.48 -15.21 -13.48
N PRO A 61 10.00 -15.61 -14.68
CA PRO A 61 10.49 -15.06 -15.93
C PRO A 61 10.41 -13.52 -15.96
N PRO A 62 11.31 -12.81 -16.69
CA PRO A 62 11.37 -11.35 -16.69
C PRO A 62 10.05 -10.65 -16.98
N ILE A 63 9.23 -11.18 -17.86
CA ILE A 63 7.90 -10.63 -18.19
C ILE A 63 6.97 -10.71 -16.99
N THR A 64 6.87 -11.88 -16.36
CA THR A 64 6.01 -12.11 -15.19
C THR A 64 6.47 -11.27 -13.99
N GLY A 65 7.79 -11.23 -13.72
CA GLY A 65 8.33 -10.41 -12.65
C GLY A 65 8.07 -8.91 -12.88
N THR A 66 8.17 -8.43 -14.12
CA THR A 66 7.82 -7.04 -14.47
C THR A 66 6.33 -6.76 -14.25
N TYR A 67 5.46 -7.68 -14.67
CA TYR A 67 4.02 -7.57 -14.45
C TYR A 67 3.68 -7.47 -12.96
N LEU A 68 4.25 -8.34 -12.12
CA LEU A 68 4.01 -8.34 -10.67
C LEU A 68 4.47 -7.04 -10.01
N ARG A 69 5.63 -6.51 -10.39
CA ARG A 69 6.12 -5.21 -9.88
C ARG A 69 5.17 -4.07 -10.24
N LEU A 70 4.78 -3.97 -11.51
CA LEU A 70 3.83 -2.94 -11.96
C LEU A 70 2.48 -3.09 -11.25
N SER A 71 1.98 -4.31 -11.11
CA SER A 71 0.73 -4.59 -10.40
C SER A 71 0.80 -4.12 -8.95
N ARG A 72 1.90 -4.38 -8.21
CA ARG A 72 2.05 -3.91 -6.82
C ARG A 72 2.08 -2.38 -6.73
N MET A 73 2.75 -1.70 -7.68
CA MET A 73 2.76 -0.23 -7.72
C MET A 73 1.35 0.32 -7.98
N VAL A 74 0.61 -0.25 -8.93
CA VAL A 74 -0.79 0.13 -9.21
C VAL A 74 -1.67 -0.13 -8.00
N ILE A 75 -1.55 -1.29 -7.36
CA ILE A 75 -2.30 -1.66 -6.15
C ILE A 75 -2.00 -0.68 -5.01
N SER A 76 -0.73 -0.29 -4.80
CA SER A 76 -0.37 0.71 -3.80
C SER A 76 -1.01 2.07 -4.07
N LEU A 77 -1.06 2.49 -5.34
CA LEU A 77 -1.72 3.72 -5.76
C LEU A 77 -3.24 3.64 -5.57
N LEU A 78 -3.85 2.51 -5.94
CA LEU A 78 -5.28 2.27 -5.72
C LEU A 78 -5.62 2.26 -4.22
N THR A 79 -4.79 1.63 -3.39
CA THR A 79 -4.96 1.65 -1.94
C THR A 79 -5.02 3.08 -1.39
N LEU A 80 -4.26 4.00 -1.97
CA LEU A 80 -4.23 5.39 -1.53
C LEU A 80 -5.39 6.22 -2.07
N LEU A 81 -5.73 6.06 -3.36
CA LEU A 81 -6.57 7.02 -4.10
C LEU A 81 -8.00 6.55 -4.39
N LEU A 82 -8.28 5.24 -4.39
CA LEU A 82 -9.56 4.72 -4.87
C LEU A 82 -10.77 5.31 -4.14
N THR A 83 -10.79 5.22 -2.82
CA THR A 83 -11.92 5.72 -2.01
C THR A 83 -11.99 7.25 -1.96
N PRO A 84 -10.87 8.03 -1.88
CA PRO A 84 -10.97 9.49 -1.98
C PRO A 84 -11.46 9.99 -3.34
N VAL A 85 -11.03 9.37 -4.43
CA VAL A 85 -11.52 9.72 -5.78
C VAL A 85 -13.00 9.41 -5.91
N TRP A 86 -13.43 8.23 -5.43
CA TRP A 86 -14.83 7.87 -5.44
C TRP A 86 -15.68 8.83 -4.59
N LEU A 87 -15.21 9.20 -3.38
CA LEU A 87 -15.89 10.21 -2.56
C LEU A 87 -16.01 11.56 -3.29
N LEU A 88 -14.94 11.97 -3.99
CA LEU A 88 -14.97 13.21 -4.79
C LEU A 88 -16.03 13.16 -5.88
N PHE A 89 -16.18 12.05 -6.59
CA PHE A 89 -17.21 11.87 -7.60
C PHE A 89 -18.62 11.87 -6.99
N MET A 90 -18.80 11.28 -5.81
CA MET A 90 -20.11 11.31 -5.13
C MET A 90 -20.49 12.70 -4.65
N GLN A 91 -19.51 13.55 -4.32
CA GLN A 91 -19.78 14.95 -3.97
C GLN A 91 -20.05 15.84 -5.19
N ASN A 92 -19.58 15.44 -6.38
CA ASN A 92 -19.70 16.17 -7.63
C ASN A 92 -20.20 15.26 -8.77
N PRO A 93 -21.47 14.88 -8.78
CA PRO A 93 -21.98 13.96 -9.81
C PRO A 93 -21.82 14.47 -11.24
N GLU A 94 -21.70 15.79 -11.42
CA GLU A 94 -21.48 16.45 -12.71
C GLU A 94 -20.12 16.11 -13.38
N TYR A 95 -19.17 15.66 -12.60
CA TYR A 95 -17.87 15.23 -13.13
C TYR A 95 -17.85 13.75 -13.57
N ILE A 96 -18.94 13.03 -13.34
CA ILE A 96 -19.04 11.61 -13.70
C ILE A 96 -19.38 11.49 -15.19
N PRO A 97 -18.48 10.93 -16.02
CA PRO A 97 -18.80 10.66 -17.42
C PRO A 97 -19.89 9.59 -17.51
N SER A 98 -20.72 9.62 -18.55
CA SER A 98 -21.86 8.70 -18.73
C SER A 98 -21.49 7.21 -18.69
N TRP A 99 -20.29 6.84 -19.10
CA TRP A 99 -19.81 5.45 -19.02
C TRP A 99 -19.44 4.98 -17.60
N LEU A 100 -19.35 5.92 -16.63
CA LEU A 100 -19.10 5.64 -15.22
C LEU A 100 -20.33 5.82 -14.32
N GLU A 101 -21.51 6.05 -14.86
CA GLU A 101 -22.74 6.25 -14.05
C GLU A 101 -23.02 5.09 -13.08
N PHE A 102 -22.54 3.89 -13.40
CA PHE A 102 -22.70 2.71 -12.54
C PHE A 102 -21.98 2.80 -11.18
N ILE A 103 -21.08 3.78 -10.99
CA ILE A 103 -20.39 3.98 -9.70
C ILE A 103 -21.21 4.80 -8.70
N GLN A 104 -22.32 5.41 -9.16
CA GLN A 104 -23.20 6.23 -8.32
C GLN A 104 -23.91 5.37 -7.28
N LEU A 105 -24.26 6.03 -6.18
CA LEU A 105 -25.04 5.40 -5.12
C LEU A 105 -26.45 5.06 -5.63
N SER A 106 -26.82 3.80 -5.51
CA SER A 106 -28.14 3.33 -5.94
C SER A 106 -29.21 3.60 -4.88
N ASP A 107 -28.86 3.44 -3.61
CA ASP A 107 -29.80 3.51 -2.50
C ASP A 107 -29.47 4.66 -1.53
N PRO A 108 -30.48 5.33 -0.98
CA PRO A 108 -30.29 6.31 0.08
C PRO A 108 -29.87 5.60 1.37
N SER A 109 -28.86 6.13 2.05
CA SER A 109 -28.39 5.65 3.35
C SER A 109 -28.67 6.65 4.46
N HIS A 110 -28.83 6.16 5.69
CA HIS A 110 -29.05 6.99 6.87
C HIS A 110 -27.75 7.70 7.34
N VAL A 111 -26.60 7.11 7.02
CA VAL A 111 -25.28 7.63 7.43
C VAL A 111 -24.63 8.37 6.27
N PRO A 112 -24.14 9.59 6.46
CA PRO A 112 -23.39 10.31 5.44
C PRO A 112 -22.18 9.50 4.94
N LEU A 113 -21.88 9.56 3.65
CA LEU A 113 -20.87 8.72 2.98
C LEU A 113 -19.48 8.76 3.63
N ILE A 114 -19.03 9.94 4.05
CA ILE A 114 -17.73 10.08 4.72
C ILE A 114 -17.68 9.27 6.02
N TRP A 115 -18.74 9.28 6.82
CA TRP A 115 -18.80 8.51 8.05
C TRP A 115 -18.85 7.01 7.78
N GLN A 116 -19.55 6.57 6.73
CA GLN A 116 -19.52 5.16 6.32
C GLN A 116 -18.08 4.71 6.04
N LEU A 117 -17.32 5.49 5.22
CA LEU A 117 -15.94 5.19 4.89
C LEU A 117 -15.04 5.14 6.14
N LEU A 118 -15.14 6.13 7.04
CA LEU A 118 -14.32 6.19 8.25
C LEU A 118 -14.64 5.07 9.24
N ILE A 119 -15.93 4.75 9.42
CA ILE A 119 -16.35 3.65 10.31
C ILE A 119 -15.84 2.31 9.77
N LEU A 120 -15.94 2.08 8.45
CA LEU A 120 -15.45 0.87 7.82
C LEU A 120 -13.92 0.76 7.90
N GLU A 121 -13.17 1.87 7.72
CA GLU A 121 -11.72 1.88 7.94
C GLU A 121 -11.35 1.38 9.34
N PHE A 122 -12.05 1.88 10.36
CA PHE A 122 -11.82 1.49 11.74
C PHE A 122 -12.28 0.06 12.04
N ALA A 123 -13.44 -0.35 11.51
CA ALA A 123 -13.97 -1.69 11.67
C ALA A 123 -13.05 -2.76 11.06
N ILE A 124 -12.51 -2.49 9.86
CA ILE A 124 -11.55 -3.38 9.19
C ILE A 124 -10.25 -3.53 10.01
N ASP A 125 -9.75 -2.46 10.60
CA ASP A 125 -8.60 -2.56 11.52
C ASP A 125 -8.94 -3.37 12.76
N GLY A 126 -10.12 -3.16 13.33
CA GLY A 126 -10.59 -3.97 14.45
C GLY A 126 -10.64 -5.46 14.12
N LEU A 127 -11.15 -5.82 12.94
CA LEU A 127 -11.15 -7.20 12.46
C LEU A 127 -9.74 -7.76 12.28
N ARG A 128 -8.82 -6.96 11.72
CA ARG A 128 -7.42 -7.35 11.54
C ARG A 128 -6.74 -7.60 12.88
N LEU A 129 -6.91 -6.71 13.85
CA LEU A 129 -6.37 -6.87 15.19
C LEU A 129 -6.98 -8.07 15.92
N ALA A 130 -8.29 -8.28 15.77
CA ALA A 130 -8.96 -9.44 16.29
C ALA A 130 -8.41 -10.73 15.69
N ALA A 131 -8.19 -10.80 14.37
CA ALA A 131 -7.65 -11.98 13.69
C ALA A 131 -6.24 -12.35 14.16
N VAL A 132 -5.38 -11.36 14.45
CA VAL A 132 -4.02 -11.60 14.97
C VAL A 132 -4.05 -12.15 16.41
N ASN A 133 -4.99 -11.68 17.23
CA ASN A 133 -5.06 -12.04 18.64
C ASN A 133 -5.96 -13.26 18.92
N THR A 134 -6.68 -13.75 17.91
CA THR A 134 -7.64 -14.86 18.08
C THR A 134 -6.96 -16.20 17.74
N PRO A 135 -7.17 -17.25 18.55
CA PRO A 135 -6.72 -18.59 18.21
C PRO A 135 -7.28 -19.05 16.85
N SER A 136 -6.50 -19.81 16.10
CA SER A 136 -6.85 -20.26 14.73
C SER A 136 -8.23 -20.94 14.63
N MET A 137 -8.66 -21.65 15.67
CA MET A 137 -9.98 -22.30 15.72
C MET A 137 -11.16 -21.32 15.66
N LEU A 138 -10.98 -20.08 16.14
CA LEU A 138 -12.03 -19.05 16.18
C LEU A 138 -11.95 -18.06 15.01
N THR A 139 -10.89 -18.08 14.23
CA THR A 139 -10.69 -17.13 13.12
C THR A 139 -11.77 -17.29 12.04
N THR A 140 -12.12 -18.53 11.69
CA THR A 140 -13.16 -18.80 10.69
C THR A 140 -14.55 -18.36 11.17
N PRO A 141 -15.05 -18.71 12.37
CA PRO A 141 -16.31 -18.20 12.89
C PRO A 141 -16.35 -16.67 12.96
N LEU A 142 -15.26 -16.03 13.41
CA LEU A 142 -15.17 -14.57 13.48
C LEU A 142 -15.31 -13.93 12.10
N SER A 143 -14.65 -14.49 11.07
CA SER A 143 -14.73 -13.99 9.70
C SER A 143 -16.14 -14.12 9.13
N VAL A 144 -16.85 -15.23 9.42
CA VAL A 144 -18.24 -15.43 8.97
C VAL A 144 -19.16 -14.41 9.65
N ILE A 145 -19.06 -14.24 10.97
CA ILE A 145 -19.86 -13.25 11.70
C ILE A 145 -19.59 -11.85 11.20
N ALA A 146 -18.32 -11.49 10.99
CA ALA A 146 -17.95 -10.20 10.43
C ALA A 146 -18.54 -9.98 9.03
N GLY A 147 -18.48 -10.99 8.16
CA GLY A 147 -19.07 -10.92 6.81
C GLY A 147 -20.58 -10.72 6.83
N ILE A 148 -21.30 -11.41 7.72
CA ILE A 148 -22.76 -11.27 7.85
C ILE A 148 -23.13 -9.93 8.51
N VAL A 149 -22.52 -9.60 9.65
CA VAL A 149 -22.92 -8.42 10.43
C VAL A 149 -22.47 -7.13 9.74
N LEU A 150 -21.20 -7.01 9.36
CA LEU A 150 -20.70 -5.82 8.69
C LEU A 150 -21.09 -5.75 7.20
N GLY A 151 -21.24 -6.89 6.54
CA GLY A 151 -21.65 -6.94 5.14
C GLY A 151 -23.15 -6.85 4.98
N GLU A 152 -23.85 -7.93 5.22
CA GLU A 152 -25.26 -8.09 4.85
C GLU A 152 -26.20 -7.23 5.72
N TYR A 153 -26.11 -7.35 7.04
CA TYR A 153 -27.04 -6.64 7.93
C TYR A 153 -26.85 -5.13 7.94
N SER A 154 -25.63 -4.65 7.77
CA SER A 154 -25.36 -3.21 7.76
C SER A 154 -25.92 -2.53 6.49
N VAL A 155 -25.94 -3.23 5.37
CA VAL A 155 -26.57 -2.76 4.13
C VAL A 155 -28.10 -2.87 4.22
N GLN A 156 -28.63 -4.01 4.68
CA GLN A 156 -30.07 -4.22 4.86
C GLN A 156 -30.71 -3.22 5.83
N SER A 157 -29.97 -2.81 6.87
CA SER A 157 -30.44 -1.80 7.82
C SER A 157 -30.34 -0.35 7.30
N GLY A 158 -29.78 -0.14 6.10
CA GLY A 158 -29.59 1.18 5.51
C GLY A 158 -28.48 2.01 6.18
N TRP A 159 -27.59 1.39 6.95
CA TRP A 159 -26.44 2.09 7.54
C TRP A 159 -25.36 2.35 6.51
N PHE A 160 -25.07 1.36 5.68
CA PHE A 160 -24.07 1.45 4.62
C PHE A 160 -24.69 1.16 3.25
N ASN A 161 -24.15 1.82 2.23
CA ASN A 161 -24.49 1.51 0.85
C ASN A 161 -23.67 0.29 0.38
N SER A 162 -24.25 -0.50 -0.53
CA SER A 162 -23.59 -1.63 -1.14
C SER A 162 -22.32 -1.24 -1.89
N GLU A 163 -22.33 -0.10 -2.57
CA GLU A 163 -21.17 0.46 -3.28
C GLU A 163 -20.05 0.84 -2.32
N THR A 164 -20.36 1.44 -1.16
CA THR A 164 -19.37 1.75 -0.13
C THR A 164 -18.67 0.48 0.36
N MET A 165 -19.46 -0.58 0.61
CA MET A 165 -18.91 -1.88 1.04
C MET A 165 -18.02 -2.48 -0.03
N LEU A 166 -18.41 -2.40 -1.31
CA LEU A 166 -17.66 -2.91 -2.45
C LEU A 166 -16.29 -2.20 -2.56
N TYR A 167 -16.27 -0.85 -2.57
CA TYR A 167 -15.04 -0.09 -2.69
C TYR A 167 -14.11 -0.30 -1.48
N MET A 168 -14.67 -0.38 -0.29
CA MET A 168 -13.89 -0.67 0.91
C MET A 168 -13.33 -2.09 0.90
N ALA A 169 -14.05 -3.07 0.37
CA ALA A 169 -13.55 -4.43 0.18
C ALA A 169 -12.35 -4.45 -0.79
N PHE A 170 -12.45 -3.80 -1.96
CA PHE A 170 -11.33 -3.69 -2.90
C PHE A 170 -10.08 -3.06 -2.27
N VAL A 171 -10.26 -1.94 -1.57
CA VAL A 171 -9.14 -1.24 -0.93
C VAL A 171 -8.54 -2.07 0.20
N THR A 172 -9.35 -2.83 0.93
CA THR A 172 -8.90 -3.73 1.99
C THR A 172 -8.04 -4.86 1.43
N VAL A 173 -8.50 -5.52 0.36
CA VAL A 173 -7.73 -6.56 -0.34
C VAL A 173 -6.43 -5.97 -0.90
N ALA A 174 -6.50 -4.79 -1.52
CA ALA A 174 -5.34 -4.07 -2.02
C ALA A 174 -4.33 -3.74 -0.90
N ASN A 175 -4.81 -3.35 0.28
CA ASN A 175 -3.96 -3.07 1.43
C ASN A 175 -3.32 -4.35 2.00
N TYR A 176 -4.02 -5.48 2.00
CA TYR A 176 -3.48 -6.76 2.48
C TYR A 176 -2.48 -7.39 1.51
N SER A 177 -2.53 -7.03 0.23
CA SER A 177 -1.56 -7.50 -0.77
C SER A 177 -0.23 -6.74 -0.75
N GLN A 178 -0.05 -5.74 0.14
CA GLN A 178 1.21 -5.03 0.30
C GLN A 178 2.28 -5.93 0.91
N ALA A 179 3.50 -5.89 0.36
CA ALA A 179 4.64 -6.65 0.86
C ALA A 179 5.07 -6.23 2.27
N SER A 180 4.83 -4.98 2.65
CA SER A 180 5.16 -4.42 3.96
C SER A 180 3.92 -3.97 4.72
N TYR A 181 3.74 -4.49 5.93
CA TYR A 181 2.69 -4.05 6.86
C TYR A 181 2.77 -2.56 7.18
N GLU A 182 3.99 -2.06 7.44
CA GLU A 182 4.23 -0.66 7.78
C GLU A 182 3.85 0.27 6.62
N LEU A 183 4.18 -0.11 5.38
CA LEU A 183 3.79 0.63 4.19
C LEU A 183 2.26 0.64 4.02
N GLY A 184 1.61 -0.51 4.23
CA GLY A 184 0.15 -0.61 4.17
C GLY A 184 -0.54 0.36 5.14
N TYR A 185 -0.07 0.44 6.39
CA TYR A 185 -0.60 1.40 7.38
C TYR A 185 -0.25 2.85 7.01
N ALA A 186 0.93 3.12 6.48
CA ALA A 186 1.30 4.47 6.04
C ALA A 186 0.38 4.96 4.92
N LEU A 187 0.12 4.12 3.90
CA LEU A 187 -0.81 4.43 2.81
C LEU A 187 -2.24 4.62 3.32
N LYS A 188 -2.69 3.76 4.24
CA LYS A 188 -4.00 3.91 4.89
C LYS A 188 -4.13 5.22 5.64
N PHE A 189 -3.14 5.58 6.44
CA PHE A 189 -3.13 6.84 7.19
C PHE A 189 -3.23 8.06 6.26
N MET A 190 -2.46 8.05 5.17
CA MET A 190 -2.56 9.11 4.16
C MET A 190 -3.92 9.13 3.47
N ARG A 191 -4.49 7.97 3.13
CA ARG A 191 -5.84 7.86 2.57
C ARG A 191 -6.90 8.49 3.48
N VAL A 192 -6.87 8.21 4.78
CA VAL A 192 -7.81 8.81 5.75
C VAL A 192 -7.67 10.32 5.79
N ILE A 193 -6.45 10.86 5.74
CA ILE A 193 -6.23 12.30 5.65
C ILE A 193 -6.84 12.88 4.37
N ILE A 194 -6.60 12.23 3.22
CA ILE A 194 -7.17 12.68 1.92
C ILE A 194 -8.70 12.64 2.00
N LEU A 195 -9.30 11.57 2.55
CA LEU A 195 -10.75 11.45 2.71
C LEU A 195 -11.34 12.60 3.53
N ILE A 196 -10.74 12.92 4.68
CA ILE A 196 -11.20 14.01 5.54
C ILE A 196 -11.09 15.36 4.83
N LEU A 197 -9.95 15.62 4.18
CA LEU A 197 -9.75 16.87 3.43
C LEU A 197 -10.71 16.98 2.25
N THR A 198 -10.96 15.89 1.51
CA THR A 198 -11.94 15.85 0.41
C THR A 198 -13.35 16.12 0.92
N ALA A 199 -13.73 15.53 2.06
CA ALA A 199 -15.05 15.75 2.65
C ALA A 199 -15.28 17.20 3.05
N LEU A 200 -14.25 17.89 3.55
CA LEU A 200 -14.34 19.27 4.05
C LEU A 200 -14.23 20.32 2.93
N PHE A 201 -13.33 20.12 1.97
CA PHE A 201 -12.94 21.12 0.97
C PHE A 201 -13.18 20.65 -0.47
N ASN A 202 -13.85 19.52 -0.68
CA ASN A 202 -14.18 18.96 -2.00
C ASN A 202 -12.89 18.78 -2.86
N LEU A 203 -12.91 19.21 -4.11
CA LEU A 203 -11.79 19.08 -5.06
C LEU A 203 -10.47 19.69 -4.52
N TRP A 204 -10.53 20.86 -3.90
CA TRP A 204 -9.37 21.50 -3.32
C TRP A 204 -8.78 20.71 -2.15
N GLY A 205 -9.65 20.10 -1.34
CA GLY A 205 -9.24 19.20 -0.27
C GLY A 205 -8.58 17.94 -0.79
N PHE A 206 -9.12 17.35 -1.85
CA PHE A 206 -8.51 16.20 -2.53
C PHE A 206 -7.10 16.53 -3.05
N LEU A 207 -6.96 17.63 -3.80
CA LEU A 207 -5.67 18.06 -4.33
C LEU A 207 -4.66 18.34 -3.21
N ALA A 208 -5.09 19.07 -2.17
CA ALA A 208 -4.24 19.35 -1.01
C ALA A 208 -3.80 18.06 -0.30
N GLY A 209 -4.70 17.08 -0.12
CA GLY A 209 -4.39 15.80 0.49
C GLY A 209 -3.41 14.96 -0.33
N VAL A 210 -3.58 14.93 -1.64
CA VAL A 210 -2.66 14.24 -2.56
C VAL A 210 -1.27 14.90 -2.54
N VAL A 211 -1.22 16.23 -2.62
CA VAL A 211 0.05 16.99 -2.53
C VAL A 211 0.72 16.76 -1.18
N LEU A 212 -0.05 16.79 -0.09
CA LEU A 212 0.47 16.51 1.26
C LEU A 212 1.08 15.10 1.32
N SER A 213 0.38 14.09 0.84
CA SER A 213 0.88 12.70 0.79
C SER A 213 2.15 12.58 -0.04
N ALA A 214 2.19 13.23 -1.21
CA ALA A 214 3.38 13.29 -2.06
C ALA A 214 4.55 13.98 -1.32
N CYS A 215 4.30 15.08 -0.62
CA CYS A 215 5.31 15.76 0.19
C CYS A 215 5.88 14.86 1.28
N PHE A 216 5.04 14.11 2.01
CA PHE A 216 5.51 13.16 3.03
C PHE A 216 6.44 12.09 2.46
N ILE A 217 6.19 11.65 1.23
CA ILE A 217 7.04 10.67 0.54
C ILE A 217 8.32 11.33 0.02
N ILE A 218 8.22 12.48 -0.66
CA ILE A 218 9.35 13.17 -1.31
C ILE A 218 10.36 13.71 -0.29
N PHE A 219 9.87 14.34 0.78
CA PHE A 219 10.74 14.92 1.82
C PHE A 219 11.22 13.88 2.84
N ASN A 220 10.81 12.62 2.71
CA ASN A 220 11.40 11.56 3.48
C ASN A 220 12.80 11.22 2.94
N LYS A 221 13.74 10.96 3.86
CA LYS A 221 15.11 10.56 3.50
C LYS A 221 15.38 9.17 4.02
N THR A 222 16.06 8.37 3.23
CA THR A 222 16.61 7.10 3.67
C THR A 222 17.69 7.33 4.73
N ILE A 223 18.08 6.29 5.46
CA ILE A 223 19.13 6.36 6.48
C ILE A 223 20.47 6.79 5.86
N ALA A 224 20.75 6.42 4.64
CA ALA A 224 21.94 6.84 3.90
C ALA A 224 21.87 8.30 3.37
N GLY A 225 20.85 9.07 3.75
CA GLY A 225 20.68 10.45 3.30
C GLY A 225 20.18 10.62 1.86
N LYS A 226 19.99 9.54 1.11
CA LYS A 226 19.42 9.56 -0.23
C LYS A 226 17.92 9.85 -0.18
N SER A 227 17.34 10.33 -1.29
CA SER A 227 15.90 10.51 -1.41
C SER A 227 15.16 9.18 -1.24
N TYR A 228 14.04 9.20 -0.54
CA TYR A 228 13.18 8.04 -0.35
C TYR A 228 12.55 7.51 -1.64
N ILE A 229 12.40 8.40 -2.65
CA ILE A 229 11.88 8.09 -4.00
C ILE A 229 13.03 7.84 -5.00
N TYR A 230 14.24 7.58 -4.54
CA TYR A 230 15.28 7.18 -5.49
C TYR A 230 14.83 5.92 -6.26
N PRO A 231 14.96 5.85 -7.60
CA PRO A 231 15.72 6.71 -8.52
C PRO A 231 14.91 7.81 -9.27
N LEU A 232 13.72 8.16 -8.82
CA LEU A 232 12.95 9.25 -9.43
C LEU A 232 13.52 10.64 -9.07
N ILE A 233 14.05 10.78 -7.85
CA ILE A 233 14.70 12.00 -7.38
C ILE A 233 16.01 11.64 -6.66
N PRO A 234 17.20 12.03 -7.22
CA PRO A 234 17.44 12.59 -8.53
C PRO A 234 17.11 11.60 -9.65
N PHE A 235 16.64 12.11 -10.80
CA PHE A 235 16.21 11.25 -11.90
C PHE A 235 17.39 10.55 -12.58
N CYS A 236 17.37 9.22 -12.57
CA CYS A 236 18.37 8.38 -13.21
C CYS A 236 17.67 7.32 -14.07
N TRP A 237 17.62 7.54 -15.40
CA TRP A 237 16.86 6.70 -16.33
C TRP A 237 17.28 5.23 -16.29
N SER A 238 18.58 4.95 -16.19
CA SER A 238 19.10 3.57 -16.13
C SER A 238 18.59 2.81 -14.91
N GLU A 239 18.54 3.47 -13.75
CA GLU A 239 18.07 2.88 -12.50
C GLU A 239 16.52 2.80 -12.47
N VAL A 240 15.83 3.79 -13.03
CA VAL A 240 14.37 3.76 -13.21
C VAL A 240 13.98 2.55 -14.05
N LYS A 241 14.65 2.34 -15.19
CA LYS A 241 14.40 1.19 -16.05
C LYS A 241 14.62 -0.14 -15.31
N LYS A 242 15.68 -0.27 -14.51
CA LYS A 242 15.94 -1.48 -13.72
C LYS A 242 14.88 -1.72 -12.63
N ARG A 243 14.33 -0.63 -12.06
CA ARG A 243 13.28 -0.73 -11.03
C ARG A 243 11.92 -1.12 -11.58
N PHE A 244 11.54 -0.58 -12.74
CA PHE A 244 10.23 -0.88 -13.35
C PHE A 244 10.25 -2.13 -14.21
N LEU A 245 11.37 -2.38 -14.91
CA LEU A 245 11.54 -3.54 -15.77
C LEU A 245 12.58 -4.48 -15.18
N ARG A 246 12.20 -5.73 -14.99
CA ARG A 246 13.16 -6.74 -14.59
C ARG A 246 14.12 -7.03 -15.74
N THR A 247 15.36 -6.55 -15.64
CA THR A 247 16.45 -6.97 -16.51
C THR A 247 17.09 -8.23 -15.93
N ARG A 248 17.58 -9.14 -16.81
CA ARG A 248 18.42 -10.26 -16.36
C ARG A 248 19.61 -9.68 -15.60
N LEU A 249 19.95 -10.29 -14.48
CA LEU A 249 21.24 -10.02 -13.81
C LEU A 249 22.35 -10.19 -14.85
N PRO A 250 23.28 -9.22 -14.99
CA PRO A 250 24.39 -9.39 -15.89
C PRO A 250 25.12 -10.69 -15.52
N HIS A 251 25.19 -11.63 -16.45
CA HIS A 251 26.07 -12.76 -16.29
C HIS A 251 27.46 -12.16 -16.10
N GLN A 252 28.09 -12.45 -14.97
CA GLN A 252 29.54 -12.22 -14.87
C GLN A 252 30.15 -13.07 -16.00
N GLU A 253 30.54 -12.40 -17.08
CA GLU A 253 31.48 -12.99 -18.01
C GLU A 253 32.68 -13.39 -17.16
N LYS A 254 32.85 -14.69 -16.96
CA LYS A 254 34.12 -15.23 -16.49
C LYS A 254 35.14 -14.70 -17.48
N ASN A 255 35.93 -13.72 -17.06
CA ASN A 255 37.17 -13.40 -17.72
C ASN A 255 38.02 -14.67 -17.69
N SER A 256 37.83 -15.50 -18.69
CA SER A 256 38.76 -16.58 -19.06
C SER A 256 39.92 -15.94 -19.81
N SER A 257 40.68 -15.12 -19.12
CA SER A 257 42.01 -14.68 -19.57
C SER A 257 42.98 -14.90 -18.43
N ALA A 258 43.25 -16.16 -18.13
CA ALA A 258 44.46 -16.62 -17.48
C ALA A 258 44.90 -17.87 -18.27
N GLY A 259 45.57 -17.59 -19.38
CA GLY A 259 46.50 -18.49 -20.03
C GLY A 259 47.90 -18.15 -19.55
#